data_da8082ac0828632bf972ad1872ca61c3
#
_entry.id   da8082ac0828632bf972ad1872ca61c3
#
_cell.length_a   1.000
_cell.length_b   1.000
_cell.length_c   1.000
_cell.angle_alpha   90.00
_cell.angle_beta   90.00
_cell.angle_gamma   90.00
#
_symmetry.space_group_name_H-M   'P 1'
#
loop_
_entity.id
_entity.type
_entity.pdbx_description
1 polymer ?
#
loop_
_entity_poly.entity_id
_entity_poly.type
_entity_poly.pdbx_seq_one_letter_code
_entity_poly.pdbx_strand_id
1 'polypeptide(L)'
;LFALTQALDAFDFCGTQLAECDAQIQAQLLALHVREDEPAKGKKRSRARNAPKFDLRTQLFQMCGVDLTRIEGIDVTTALVVVSEVGANMGKFPSDKHFASWLGLCPGTKITGGKVMSGKTKRSANRAAQALRLAAAALRSSQSALGAYYRRLCARMDKPKAVTAAAHKLARLIYAMLTHGQEYTDRGQDYFEERYRQRV
;
A
#
# COMPACT_ATOMS: atom_id res chain seq x y z
N LEU A 1 -14.11 -8.72 39.49
CA LEU A 1 -14.45 -7.30 39.35
C LEU A 1 -13.19 -6.44 39.18
N PHE A 2 -12.22 -6.44 40.13
CA PHE A 2 -11.02 -5.60 40.08
C PHE A 2 -10.26 -5.68 38.74
N ALA A 3 -9.93 -6.89 38.28
CA ALA A 3 -9.21 -7.09 37.01
C ALA A 3 -10.00 -6.58 35.78
N LEU A 4 -11.33 -6.69 35.80
CA LEU A 4 -12.20 -6.19 34.73
C LEU A 4 -12.20 -4.65 34.73
N THR A 5 -12.28 -4.02 35.89
CA THR A 5 -12.22 -2.56 36.01
C THR A 5 -10.88 -2.05 35.48
N GLN A 6 -9.75 -2.66 35.88
CA GLN A 6 -8.41 -2.32 35.39
C GLN A 6 -8.29 -2.46 33.86
N ALA A 7 -8.92 -3.50 33.27
CA ALA A 7 -8.89 -3.71 31.83
C ALA A 7 -9.72 -2.63 31.08
N LEU A 8 -10.86 -2.21 31.66
CA LEU A 8 -11.68 -1.14 31.10
C LEU A 8 -10.97 0.22 31.21
N ASP A 9 -10.39 0.53 32.36
CA ASP A 9 -9.64 1.78 32.56
C ASP A 9 -8.45 1.87 31.56
N ALA A 10 -7.73 0.77 31.36
CA ALA A 10 -6.66 0.70 30.39
C ALA A 10 -7.16 0.86 28.93
N PHE A 11 -8.32 0.28 28.62
CA PHE A 11 -8.95 0.43 27.30
C PHE A 11 -9.37 1.90 27.04
N ASP A 12 -10.00 2.55 28.02
CA ASP A 12 -10.45 3.93 27.90
C ASP A 12 -9.26 4.89 27.83
N PHE A 13 -8.22 4.65 28.63
CA PHE A 13 -6.96 5.40 28.55
C PHE A 13 -6.34 5.29 27.15
N CYS A 14 -6.17 4.07 26.62
CA CYS A 14 -5.64 3.87 25.27
C CYS A 14 -6.53 4.54 24.21
N GLY A 15 -7.85 4.51 24.37
CA GLY A 15 -8.81 5.19 23.50
C GLY A 15 -8.61 6.71 23.45
N THR A 16 -8.35 7.32 24.60
CA THR A 16 -8.06 8.76 24.71
C THR A 16 -6.73 9.10 24.02
N GLN A 17 -5.66 8.32 24.29
CA GLN A 17 -4.36 8.53 23.67
C GLN A 17 -4.40 8.38 22.13
N LEU A 18 -5.18 7.43 21.62
CA LEU A 18 -5.40 7.27 20.18
C LEU A 18 -6.12 8.50 19.59
N ALA A 19 -7.12 9.04 20.27
CA ALA A 19 -7.83 10.22 19.79
C ALA A 19 -6.92 11.47 19.75
N GLU A 20 -6.04 11.63 20.73
CA GLU A 20 -5.02 12.69 20.74
C GLU A 20 -4.02 12.53 19.59
N CYS A 21 -3.53 11.31 19.35
CA CYS A 21 -2.66 11.01 18.21
C CYS A 21 -3.37 11.29 16.87
N ASP A 22 -4.62 10.88 16.71
CA ASP A 22 -5.42 11.16 15.52
C ASP A 22 -5.55 12.65 15.27
N ALA A 23 -5.81 13.46 16.30
CA ALA A 23 -5.90 14.91 16.21
C ALA A 23 -4.57 15.55 15.76
N GLN A 24 -3.44 15.09 16.31
CA GLN A 24 -2.10 15.55 15.91
C GLN A 24 -1.78 15.18 14.45
N ILE A 25 -2.09 13.96 14.04
CA ILE A 25 -1.91 13.51 12.64
C ILE A 25 -2.76 14.38 11.71
N GLN A 26 -4.03 14.63 12.08
CA GLN A 26 -4.92 15.47 11.29
C GLN A 26 -4.38 16.89 11.13
N ALA A 27 -3.90 17.51 12.21
CA ALA A 27 -3.32 18.84 12.17
C ALA A 27 -2.09 18.92 11.26
N GLN A 28 -1.20 17.92 11.31
CA GLN A 28 -0.03 17.86 10.44
C GLN A 28 -0.41 17.67 8.96
N LEU A 29 -1.40 16.82 8.67
CA LEU A 29 -1.88 16.62 7.30
C LEU A 29 -2.50 17.90 6.74
N LEU A 30 -3.31 18.63 7.54
CA LEU A 30 -3.88 19.91 7.14
C LEU A 30 -2.83 20.97 6.82
N ALA A 31 -1.71 20.98 7.55
CA ALA A 31 -0.59 21.88 7.28
C ALA A 31 0.16 21.55 5.98
N LEU A 32 0.02 20.34 5.46
CA LEU A 32 0.68 19.86 4.23
C LEU A 32 -0.25 19.90 3.00
N HIS A 33 -1.45 20.44 3.13
CA HIS A 33 -2.40 20.52 2.02
C HIS A 33 -1.86 21.36 0.86
N VAL A 34 -1.96 20.83 -0.35
CA VAL A 34 -1.59 21.51 -1.59
C VAL A 34 -2.83 21.81 -2.46
N ARG A 35 -3.96 21.12 -2.21
CA ARG A 35 -5.20 21.20 -3.00
C ARG A 35 -6.42 21.22 -2.10
N GLU A 36 -7.52 21.82 -2.59
CA GLU A 36 -8.82 21.85 -1.92
C GLU A 36 -9.82 20.84 -2.51
N ASP A 37 -9.43 20.13 -3.57
CA ASP A 37 -10.31 19.19 -4.29
C ASP A 37 -10.64 17.96 -3.44
N GLU A 38 -11.84 17.38 -3.67
CA GLU A 38 -12.26 16.13 -3.08
C GLU A 38 -11.96 14.93 -4.01
N PRO A 39 -11.60 13.75 -3.46
CA PRO A 39 -11.41 12.57 -4.27
C PRO A 39 -12.75 12.10 -4.87
N ALA A 40 -12.73 11.61 -6.10
CA ALA A 40 -13.91 11.03 -6.75
C ALA A 40 -14.51 9.92 -5.86
N LYS A 41 -15.86 9.75 -5.91
CA LYS A 41 -16.57 8.74 -5.13
C LYS A 41 -15.93 7.37 -5.31
N GLY A 42 -15.37 6.84 -4.24
CA GLY A 42 -14.74 5.52 -4.21
C GLY A 42 -15.72 4.41 -3.85
N LYS A 43 -15.26 3.15 -3.96
CA LYS A 43 -16.01 2.00 -3.43
C LYS A 43 -16.22 2.18 -1.93
N LYS A 44 -17.47 2.03 -1.44
CA LYS A 44 -17.74 1.97 -0.01
C LYS A 44 -17.03 0.76 0.57
N ARG A 45 -16.00 0.99 1.37
CA ARG A 45 -15.34 -0.05 2.17
C ARG A 45 -15.81 0.06 3.60
N SER A 46 -15.98 -1.07 4.29
CA SER A 46 -16.26 -1.06 5.72
C SER A 46 -15.10 -0.39 6.44
N ARG A 47 -15.40 0.49 7.39
CA ARG A 47 -14.38 1.16 8.20
C ARG A 47 -13.67 0.11 9.06
N ALA A 48 -12.36 0.03 8.97
CA ALA A 48 -11.58 -0.85 9.84
C ALA A 48 -11.75 -0.42 11.30
N ARG A 49 -11.75 -1.39 12.24
CA ARG A 49 -11.96 -1.12 13.67
C ARG A 49 -11.01 -0.04 14.22
N ASN A 50 -9.77 -0.01 13.73
CA ASN A 50 -8.72 0.92 14.16
C ASN A 50 -8.48 2.03 13.13
N ALA A 51 -9.45 2.32 12.25
CA ALA A 51 -9.32 3.42 11.31
C ALA A 51 -9.43 4.76 12.06
N PRO A 52 -8.64 5.79 11.68
CA PRO A 52 -8.73 7.13 12.23
C PRO A 52 -10.16 7.66 12.18
N LYS A 53 -10.58 8.45 13.18
CA LYS A 53 -11.95 8.95 13.30
C LYS A 53 -12.27 10.11 12.35
N PHE A 54 -11.28 10.67 11.66
CA PHE A 54 -11.42 11.74 10.68
C PHE A 54 -11.36 11.24 9.23
N ASP A 55 -11.63 12.09 8.24
CA ASP A 55 -11.57 11.74 6.81
C ASP A 55 -10.12 11.78 6.28
N LEU A 56 -9.36 10.76 6.67
CA LEU A 56 -7.97 10.59 6.25
C LEU A 56 -7.83 10.43 4.73
N ARG A 57 -8.82 9.84 4.04
CA ARG A 57 -8.75 9.62 2.58
C ARG A 57 -8.70 10.94 1.82
N THR A 58 -9.60 11.87 2.14
CA THR A 58 -9.63 13.19 1.52
C THR A 58 -8.36 13.97 1.82
N GLN A 59 -7.86 13.93 3.05
CA GLN A 59 -6.62 14.62 3.41
C GLN A 59 -5.39 14.08 2.68
N LEU A 60 -5.26 12.76 2.54
CA LEU A 60 -4.18 12.16 1.76
C LEU A 60 -4.29 12.51 0.27
N PHE A 61 -5.50 12.55 -0.28
CA PHE A 61 -5.72 12.98 -1.65
C PHE A 61 -5.31 14.44 -1.86
N GLN A 62 -5.69 15.34 -0.96
CA GLN A 62 -5.34 16.76 -1.00
C GLN A 62 -3.84 16.99 -0.92
N MET A 63 -3.12 16.15 -0.18
CA MET A 63 -1.66 16.21 -0.08
C MET A 63 -0.95 15.59 -1.29
N CYS A 64 -1.44 14.45 -1.80
CA CYS A 64 -0.77 13.69 -2.86
C CYS A 64 -1.26 14.03 -4.27
N GLY A 65 -2.45 14.60 -4.41
CA GLY A 65 -3.12 14.87 -5.68
C GLY A 65 -3.69 13.65 -6.38
N VAL A 66 -3.58 12.46 -5.75
CA VAL A 66 -4.09 11.18 -6.27
C VAL A 66 -4.65 10.33 -5.13
N ASP A 67 -5.70 9.56 -5.43
CA ASP A 67 -6.31 8.66 -4.46
C ASP A 67 -5.68 7.26 -4.51
N LEU A 68 -4.70 7.01 -3.65
CA LEU A 68 -4.00 5.72 -3.58
C LEU A 68 -4.92 4.56 -3.19
N THR A 69 -6.07 4.83 -2.55
CA THR A 69 -7.03 3.78 -2.17
C THR A 69 -7.77 3.19 -3.37
N ARG A 70 -7.63 3.78 -4.55
CA ARG A 70 -8.15 3.19 -5.80
C ARG A 70 -7.39 1.94 -6.22
N ILE A 71 -6.16 1.78 -5.77
CA ILE A 71 -5.40 0.54 -5.98
C ILE A 71 -5.99 -0.53 -5.06
N GLU A 72 -6.45 -1.63 -5.64
CA GLU A 72 -7.00 -2.74 -4.87
C GLU A 72 -5.94 -3.32 -3.91
N GLY A 73 -6.37 -3.61 -2.68
CA GLY A 73 -5.49 -4.04 -1.58
C GLY A 73 -4.92 -2.89 -0.74
N ILE A 74 -4.95 -1.64 -1.22
CA ILE A 74 -4.50 -0.48 -0.45
C ILE A 74 -5.71 0.17 0.23
N ASP A 75 -5.72 0.15 1.54
CA ASP A 75 -6.65 0.90 2.37
C ASP A 75 -6.06 2.26 2.79
N VAL A 76 -6.85 3.06 3.47
CA VAL A 76 -6.46 4.41 3.91
C VAL A 76 -5.26 4.37 4.85
N THR A 77 -5.21 3.37 5.74
CA THR A 77 -4.12 3.18 6.70
C THR A 77 -2.82 2.80 5.99
N THR A 78 -2.90 1.87 5.03
CA THR A 78 -1.75 1.50 4.19
C THR A 78 -1.25 2.71 3.39
N ALA A 79 -2.15 3.51 2.81
CA ALA A 79 -1.80 4.73 2.10
C ALA A 79 -1.08 5.73 3.02
N LEU A 80 -1.57 5.94 4.24
CA LEU A 80 -0.91 6.80 5.24
C LEU A 80 0.51 6.29 5.56
N VAL A 81 0.69 5.00 5.84
CA VAL A 81 2.01 4.43 6.15
C VAL A 81 2.97 4.61 4.98
N VAL A 82 2.51 4.40 3.75
CA VAL A 82 3.35 4.59 2.55
C VAL A 82 3.74 6.07 2.40
N VAL A 83 2.76 6.97 2.49
CA VAL A 83 3.01 8.41 2.29
C VAL A 83 3.87 8.99 3.43
N SER A 84 3.69 8.55 4.68
CA SER A 84 4.52 9.00 5.80
C SER A 84 5.99 8.58 5.68
N GLU A 85 6.28 7.40 5.10
CA GLU A 85 7.65 6.93 4.89
C GLU A 85 8.31 7.55 3.64
N VAL A 86 7.52 7.72 2.59
CA VAL A 86 8.02 8.10 1.26
C VAL A 86 7.89 9.60 1.01
N GLY A 87 6.84 10.22 1.54
CA GLY A 87 6.39 11.56 1.16
C GLY A 87 5.64 11.57 -0.17
N ALA A 88 5.04 12.70 -0.51
CA ALA A 88 4.33 12.89 -1.78
C ALA A 88 5.28 13.16 -2.95
N ASN A 89 6.47 13.69 -2.68
CA ASN A 89 7.44 14.04 -3.73
C ASN A 89 8.28 12.84 -4.16
N MET A 90 8.04 12.36 -5.38
CA MET A 90 8.77 11.25 -6.00
C MET A 90 10.06 11.66 -6.71
N GLY A 91 10.38 12.95 -6.79
CA GLY A 91 11.57 13.47 -7.49
C GLY A 91 12.91 12.92 -6.96
N LYS A 92 12.95 12.45 -5.72
CA LYS A 92 14.12 11.77 -5.12
C LYS A 92 14.41 10.39 -5.70
N PHE A 93 13.47 9.80 -6.47
CA PHE A 93 13.63 8.50 -7.11
C PHE A 93 13.65 8.66 -8.63
N PRO A 94 14.77 8.37 -9.31
CA PRO A 94 14.87 8.52 -10.77
C PRO A 94 13.90 7.63 -11.56
N SER A 95 13.46 6.51 -10.99
CA SER A 95 12.49 5.62 -11.63
C SER A 95 11.75 4.73 -10.62
N ASP A 96 10.66 4.10 -11.09
CA ASP A 96 9.90 3.10 -10.33
C ASP A 96 10.76 1.93 -9.85
N LYS A 97 11.80 1.57 -10.60
CA LYS A 97 12.78 0.51 -10.23
C LYS A 97 13.64 0.96 -9.04
N HIS A 98 14.11 2.21 -9.03
CA HIS A 98 14.88 2.76 -7.91
C HIS A 98 14.01 2.84 -6.65
N PHE A 99 12.76 3.27 -6.79
CA PHE A 99 11.80 3.29 -5.69
C PHE A 99 11.55 1.88 -5.11
N ALA A 100 11.25 0.89 -5.96
CA ALA A 100 11.05 -0.48 -5.52
C ALA A 100 12.31 -1.11 -4.90
N SER A 101 13.50 -0.73 -5.37
CA SER A 101 14.78 -1.16 -4.80
C SER A 101 15.03 -0.54 -3.42
N TRP A 102 14.70 0.73 -3.25
CA TRP A 102 14.78 1.42 -1.96
C TRP A 102 13.86 0.78 -0.91
N LEU A 103 12.66 0.37 -1.31
CA LEU A 103 11.74 -0.41 -0.46
C LEU A 103 12.26 -1.82 -0.14
N GLY A 104 13.30 -2.32 -0.80
CA GLY A 104 13.79 -3.69 -0.63
C GLY A 104 12.85 -4.75 -1.22
N LEU A 105 12.07 -4.38 -2.25
CA LEU A 105 11.13 -5.27 -2.94
C LEU A 105 11.72 -5.87 -4.22
N CYS A 106 12.89 -5.42 -4.65
CA CYS A 106 13.61 -5.98 -5.81
C CYS A 106 14.47 -7.17 -5.42
N PRO A 107 14.60 -8.21 -6.29
CA PRO A 107 15.53 -9.29 -6.06
C PRO A 107 16.98 -8.78 -6.11
N GLY A 108 17.79 -9.13 -5.10
CA GLY A 108 19.22 -8.89 -5.08
C GLY A 108 19.93 -10.02 -5.82
N THR A 109 19.76 -10.09 -7.13
CA THR A 109 20.31 -11.19 -7.95
C THR A 109 21.83 -11.22 -7.89
N LYS A 110 22.39 -12.34 -7.42
CA LYS A 110 23.83 -12.61 -7.45
C LYS A 110 24.11 -13.62 -8.56
N ILE A 111 24.95 -13.24 -9.49
CA ILE A 111 25.35 -14.07 -10.61
C ILE A 111 26.86 -14.32 -10.53
N THR A 112 27.27 -15.57 -10.67
CA THR A 112 28.68 -15.99 -10.73
C THR A 112 28.83 -17.00 -11.84
N GLY A 113 29.78 -16.80 -12.75
CA GLY A 113 29.99 -17.69 -13.88
C GLY A 113 28.75 -17.92 -14.77
N GLY A 114 27.93 -16.89 -14.98
CA GLY A 114 26.68 -16.97 -15.75
C GLY A 114 25.50 -17.67 -15.02
N LYS A 115 25.72 -18.20 -13.81
CA LYS A 115 24.67 -18.88 -13.02
C LYS A 115 24.12 -17.95 -11.92
N VAL A 116 22.78 -17.92 -11.78
CA VAL A 116 22.10 -17.21 -10.70
C VAL A 116 22.27 -17.97 -9.39
N MET A 117 23.08 -17.44 -8.48
CA MET A 117 23.34 -18.03 -7.17
C MET A 117 22.24 -17.68 -6.15
N SER A 118 21.66 -16.51 -6.24
CA SER A 118 20.59 -16.07 -5.34
C SER A 118 19.74 -14.99 -5.98
N GLY A 119 18.41 -15.08 -5.81
CA GLY A 119 17.43 -14.05 -6.13
C GLY A 119 16.72 -13.48 -4.90
N LYS A 120 17.30 -13.64 -3.69
CA LYS A 120 16.69 -13.15 -2.46
C LYS A 120 16.66 -11.62 -2.45
N THR A 121 15.56 -11.04 -1.97
CA THR A 121 15.47 -9.60 -1.71
C THR A 121 16.35 -9.21 -0.52
N LYS A 122 16.84 -7.97 -0.52
CA LYS A 122 17.53 -7.43 0.67
C LYS A 122 16.59 -7.38 1.87
N ARG A 123 17.10 -7.63 3.06
CA ARG A 123 16.36 -7.37 4.29
C ARG A 123 16.13 -5.88 4.40
N SER A 124 14.90 -5.46 4.67
CA SER A 124 14.52 -4.07 4.84
C SER A 124 13.58 -3.96 6.03
N ALA A 125 13.87 -3.03 6.93
CA ALA A 125 13.01 -2.64 8.05
C ALA A 125 11.99 -1.54 7.65
N ASN A 126 11.86 -1.24 6.35
CA ASN A 126 11.00 -0.19 5.84
C ASN A 126 9.52 -0.52 6.07
N ARG A 127 8.80 0.36 6.79
CA ARG A 127 7.39 0.18 7.15
C ARG A 127 6.48 0.18 5.93
N ALA A 128 6.77 1.02 4.93
CA ALA A 128 6.00 1.04 3.68
C ALA A 128 6.11 -0.30 2.94
N ALA A 129 7.30 -0.91 2.91
CA ALA A 129 7.48 -2.23 2.31
C ALA A 129 6.69 -3.34 3.03
N GLN A 130 6.61 -3.27 4.37
CA GLN A 130 5.78 -4.19 5.15
C GLN A 130 4.30 -3.98 4.88
N ALA A 131 3.82 -2.74 4.89
CA ALA A 131 2.44 -2.41 4.57
C ALA A 131 2.05 -2.89 3.16
N LEU A 132 2.92 -2.71 2.16
CA LEU A 132 2.69 -3.19 0.80
C LEU A 132 2.69 -4.73 0.70
N ARG A 133 3.46 -5.46 1.52
CA ARG A 133 3.38 -6.93 1.58
C ARG A 133 2.05 -7.39 2.18
N LEU A 134 1.56 -6.71 3.22
CA LEU A 134 0.23 -6.99 3.79
C LEU A 134 -0.88 -6.70 2.79
N ALA A 135 -0.83 -5.55 2.11
CA ALA A 135 -1.74 -5.19 1.04
C ALA A 135 -1.73 -6.22 -0.10
N ALA A 136 -0.54 -6.70 -0.51
CA ALA A 136 -0.40 -7.74 -1.51
C ALA A 136 -1.01 -9.08 -1.07
N ALA A 137 -0.86 -9.47 0.19
CA ALA A 137 -1.47 -10.69 0.73
C ALA A 137 -3.01 -10.62 0.72
N ALA A 138 -3.59 -9.45 0.96
CA ALA A 138 -5.03 -9.21 0.92
C ALA A 138 -5.63 -9.37 -0.49
N LEU A 139 -4.82 -9.28 -1.55
CA LEU A 139 -5.28 -9.49 -2.93
C LEU A 139 -5.76 -10.91 -3.23
N ARG A 140 -5.50 -11.87 -2.35
CA ARG A 140 -5.83 -13.30 -2.57
C ARG A 140 -7.32 -13.50 -2.89
N SER A 141 -8.20 -12.83 -2.17
CA SER A 141 -9.65 -12.94 -2.31
C SER A 141 -10.28 -11.89 -3.24
N SER A 142 -9.48 -10.97 -3.77
CA SER A 142 -9.98 -9.91 -4.63
C SER A 142 -10.29 -10.37 -6.05
N GLN A 143 -11.42 -9.93 -6.60
CA GLN A 143 -11.85 -10.17 -7.99
C GLN A 143 -11.29 -9.12 -8.97
N SER A 144 -10.31 -8.36 -8.55
CA SER A 144 -9.62 -7.35 -9.35
C SER A 144 -8.58 -7.96 -10.30
N ALA A 145 -8.10 -7.17 -11.26
CA ALA A 145 -6.95 -7.53 -12.10
C ALA A 145 -5.69 -7.83 -11.27
N LEU A 146 -5.49 -7.09 -10.16
CA LEU A 146 -4.38 -7.34 -9.23
C LEU A 146 -4.57 -8.64 -8.44
N GLY A 147 -5.80 -9.00 -8.08
CA GLY A 147 -6.13 -10.27 -7.45
C GLY A 147 -5.83 -11.45 -8.38
N ALA A 148 -6.26 -11.38 -9.64
CA ALA A 148 -5.94 -12.38 -10.66
C ALA A 148 -4.43 -12.52 -10.88
N TYR A 149 -3.71 -11.39 -10.97
CA TYR A 149 -2.25 -11.36 -11.05
C TYR A 149 -1.60 -12.08 -9.86
N TYR A 150 -2.03 -11.78 -8.62
CA TYR A 150 -1.49 -12.40 -7.41
C TYR A 150 -1.74 -13.92 -7.38
N ARG A 151 -2.97 -14.39 -7.68
CA ARG A 151 -3.29 -15.82 -7.73
C ARG A 151 -2.43 -16.57 -8.74
N ARG A 152 -2.17 -15.95 -9.90
CA ARG A 152 -1.29 -16.53 -10.94
C ARG A 152 0.18 -16.60 -10.48
N LEU A 153 0.65 -15.62 -9.73
CA LEU A 153 1.98 -15.70 -9.10
C LEU A 153 2.07 -16.87 -8.12
N CYS A 154 1.04 -17.07 -7.28
CA CYS A 154 0.98 -18.17 -6.32
C CYS A 154 0.93 -19.56 -6.97
N ALA A 155 0.43 -19.67 -8.20
CA ALA A 155 0.45 -20.92 -8.96
C ALA A 155 1.85 -21.26 -9.54
N ARG A 156 2.75 -20.26 -9.65
CA ARG A 156 4.07 -20.41 -10.29
C ARG A 156 5.24 -20.37 -9.31
N MET A 157 5.03 -19.84 -8.10
CA MET A 157 6.09 -19.65 -7.12
C MET A 157 5.54 -19.73 -5.70
N ASP A 158 6.42 -19.91 -4.72
CA ASP A 158 6.07 -19.96 -3.30
C ASP A 158 5.35 -18.68 -2.85
N LYS A 159 4.38 -18.81 -1.95
CA LYS A 159 3.59 -17.69 -1.42
C LYS A 159 4.43 -16.47 -0.96
N PRO A 160 5.53 -16.60 -0.19
CA PRO A 160 6.33 -15.45 0.21
C PRO A 160 6.94 -14.69 -0.97
N LYS A 161 7.37 -15.42 -2.02
CA LYS A 161 7.88 -14.82 -3.24
C LYS A 161 6.78 -14.13 -4.02
N ALA A 162 5.58 -14.74 -4.12
CA ALA A 162 4.40 -14.16 -4.76
C ALA A 162 3.95 -12.86 -4.07
N VAL A 163 3.90 -12.84 -2.72
CA VAL A 163 3.61 -11.63 -1.93
C VAL A 163 4.61 -10.52 -2.26
N THR A 164 5.90 -10.83 -2.27
CA THR A 164 6.94 -9.82 -2.55
C THR A 164 6.84 -9.29 -3.98
N ALA A 165 6.58 -10.15 -4.96
CA ALA A 165 6.39 -9.74 -6.36
C ALA A 165 5.13 -8.89 -6.56
N ALA A 166 4.03 -9.21 -5.86
CA ALA A 166 2.83 -8.40 -5.88
C ALA A 166 3.04 -7.05 -5.17
N ALA A 167 3.72 -7.03 -4.02
CA ALA A 167 4.10 -5.79 -3.34
C ALA A 167 4.98 -4.88 -4.22
N HIS A 168 5.92 -5.46 -4.95
CA HIS A 168 6.72 -4.74 -5.95
C HIS A 168 5.83 -4.13 -7.05
N LYS A 169 4.79 -4.85 -7.52
CA LYS A 169 3.83 -4.31 -8.50
C LYS A 169 3.03 -3.16 -7.91
N LEU A 170 2.56 -3.27 -6.65
CA LEU A 170 1.86 -2.19 -5.95
C LEU A 170 2.75 -0.94 -5.81
N ALA A 171 4.01 -1.12 -5.41
CA ALA A 171 4.98 -0.02 -5.31
C ALA A 171 5.12 0.74 -6.64
N ARG A 172 5.24 0.02 -7.76
CA ARG A 172 5.34 0.64 -9.08
C ARG A 172 4.08 1.41 -9.49
N LEU A 173 2.90 0.91 -9.13
CA LEU A 173 1.64 1.63 -9.36
C LEU A 173 1.58 2.91 -8.55
N ILE A 174 1.93 2.87 -7.26
CA ILE A 174 2.00 4.05 -6.40
C ILE A 174 2.98 5.09 -6.98
N TYR A 175 4.18 4.64 -7.38
CA TYR A 175 5.16 5.53 -8.01
C TYR A 175 4.58 6.22 -9.25
N ALA A 176 3.94 5.45 -10.13
CA ALA A 176 3.33 6.00 -11.35
C ALA A 176 2.21 7.00 -11.04
N MET A 177 1.35 6.70 -10.07
CA MET A 177 0.27 7.61 -9.66
C MET A 177 0.83 8.92 -9.09
N LEU A 178 1.78 8.85 -8.16
CA LEU A 178 2.38 10.03 -7.52
C LEU A 178 3.23 10.87 -8.49
N THR A 179 3.84 10.23 -9.50
CA THR A 179 4.69 10.93 -10.48
C THR A 179 3.88 11.56 -11.60
N HIS A 180 2.86 10.87 -12.11
CA HIS A 180 2.12 11.30 -13.29
C HIS A 180 0.76 11.94 -12.97
N GLY A 181 0.31 11.91 -11.71
CA GLY A 181 -0.99 12.44 -11.30
C GLY A 181 -2.19 11.69 -11.88
N GLN A 182 -1.99 10.47 -12.41
CA GLN A 182 -3.04 9.67 -13.02
C GLN A 182 -3.59 8.65 -12.04
N GLU A 183 -4.90 8.59 -11.92
CA GLU A 183 -5.55 7.61 -11.06
C GLU A 183 -5.52 6.20 -11.64
N TYR A 184 -5.37 5.22 -10.77
CA TYR A 184 -5.47 3.81 -11.14
C TYR A 184 -6.92 3.44 -11.46
N THR A 185 -7.13 2.79 -12.61
CA THR A 185 -8.41 2.20 -12.99
C THR A 185 -8.26 0.68 -13.06
N ASP A 186 -9.00 -0.03 -12.21
CA ASP A 186 -9.06 -1.49 -12.27
C ASP A 186 -9.98 -1.93 -13.42
N ARG A 187 -9.42 -2.69 -14.34
CA ARG A 187 -10.14 -3.26 -15.50
C ARG A 187 -10.78 -4.63 -15.21
N GLY A 188 -10.67 -5.10 -13.98
CA GLY A 188 -11.22 -6.36 -13.54
C GLY A 188 -10.39 -7.60 -13.88
N GLN A 189 -10.81 -8.73 -13.33
CA GLN A 189 -10.13 -10.02 -13.47
C GLN A 189 -10.17 -10.52 -14.91
N ASP A 190 -11.33 -10.46 -15.56
CA ASP A 190 -11.55 -11.02 -16.91
C ASP A 190 -10.63 -10.37 -17.95
N TYR A 191 -10.48 -9.04 -17.88
CA TYR A 191 -9.54 -8.31 -18.73
C TYR A 191 -8.09 -8.78 -18.56
N PHE A 192 -7.67 -9.03 -17.30
CA PHE A 192 -6.33 -9.53 -17.04
C PHE A 192 -6.12 -10.93 -17.58
N GLU A 193 -7.11 -11.82 -17.43
CA GLU A 193 -7.04 -13.21 -17.90
C GLU A 193 -7.04 -13.29 -19.44
N GLU A 194 -7.87 -12.50 -20.10
CA GLU A 194 -7.90 -12.42 -21.55
C GLU A 194 -6.57 -11.92 -22.13
N ARG A 195 -6.05 -10.81 -21.58
CA ARG A 195 -4.75 -10.29 -21.98
C ARG A 195 -3.60 -11.25 -21.73
N TYR A 196 -3.72 -12.12 -20.76
CA TYR A 196 -2.73 -13.15 -20.52
C TYR A 196 -2.82 -14.26 -21.57
N ARG A 197 -4.04 -14.73 -21.92
CA ARG A 197 -4.25 -15.73 -22.98
C ARG A 197 -3.68 -15.27 -24.33
N GLN A 198 -3.80 -13.98 -24.62
CA GLN A 198 -3.26 -13.41 -25.87
C GLN A 198 -1.72 -13.36 -25.92
N ARG A 199 -1.01 -13.55 -24.80
CA ARG A 199 0.45 -13.50 -24.71
C ARG A 199 1.13 -14.87 -24.64
N VAL A 200 0.35 -15.93 -24.48
CA VAL A 200 0.79 -17.32 -24.46
C VAL A 200 0.52 -17.96 -25.80
#